data_15602ed7d8f74a5240a62da3f6e218f0
#
_entry.id   15602ed7d8f74a5240a62da3f6e218f0
#
_cell.length_a   1.000
_cell.length_b   1.000
_cell.length_c   1.000
_cell.angle_alpha   90.00
_cell.angle_beta   90.00
_cell.angle_gamma   90.00
#
_symmetry.space_group_name_H-M   'P 1'
#
loop_
_entity.id
_entity.type
_entity.pdbx_description
1 polymer ?
#
loop_
_entity_poly.entity_id
_entity_poly.type
_entity_poly.pdbx_seq_one_letter_code
_entity_poly.pdbx_strand_id
1 'polypeptide(L)'
;MRRKILAGDVGDWHVTVTGRARLADHERRMLPPEFAGLECVVVINGTPAGLIRFRDVARADSGAFVQHLRPQHHIRRMVLVSGDREAEVRYLAETVGITDVYFAQSPEQKVELVRGATAEAPTLFVGDGLNDAPAMLAATVGIALGQNNAVTAEAAGAVVLDGSLSRVDELMHIALRTRRVALQSAVGGMVLSMMGMGFAVAGLLPPLAGAILQEVIDVAAVVNALRAAFEPRTLTDF
;
A
#
# COMPACT_ATOMS: atom_id res chain seq x y z
N MET A 1 -18.96 14.26 -2.69
CA MET A 1 -19.35 13.48 -3.88
C MET A 1 -20.87 13.57 -4.06
N ARG A 2 -21.41 14.14 -5.14
CA ARG A 2 -22.86 14.14 -5.40
C ARG A 2 -23.30 12.71 -5.73
N ARG A 3 -23.89 12.01 -4.76
CA ARG A 3 -24.47 10.68 -4.99
C ARG A 3 -25.57 10.80 -6.04
N LYS A 4 -25.36 10.19 -7.21
CA LYS A 4 -26.32 10.23 -8.32
C LYS A 4 -27.57 9.43 -7.96
N ILE A 5 -28.74 9.98 -8.24
CA ILE A 5 -29.99 9.21 -8.30
C ILE A 5 -29.95 8.51 -9.66
N LEU A 6 -30.17 7.21 -9.68
CA LEU A 6 -30.40 6.45 -10.88
C LEU A 6 -31.91 6.27 -11.02
N ALA A 7 -32.50 6.78 -12.08
CA ALA A 7 -33.92 6.63 -12.37
C ALA A 7 -34.09 6.24 -13.84
N GLY A 8 -35.06 5.40 -14.09
CA GLY A 8 -35.41 4.93 -15.44
C GLY A 8 -36.68 4.11 -15.44
N ASP A 9 -37.22 3.90 -16.63
CA ASP A 9 -38.43 3.10 -16.83
C ASP A 9 -38.07 1.68 -17.25
N VAL A 10 -38.70 0.71 -16.63
CA VAL A 10 -38.56 -0.74 -16.89
C VAL A 10 -39.96 -1.30 -17.14
N GLY A 11 -40.34 -1.41 -18.42
CA GLY A 11 -41.73 -1.70 -18.78
C GLY A 11 -42.65 -0.57 -18.33
N ASP A 12 -43.69 -0.89 -17.58
CA ASP A 12 -44.66 0.08 -17.05
C ASP A 12 -44.26 0.66 -15.70
N TRP A 13 -43.06 0.35 -15.19
CA TRP A 13 -42.60 0.75 -13.87
C TRP A 13 -41.53 1.85 -13.95
N HIS A 14 -41.79 2.94 -13.22
CA HIS A 14 -40.77 3.94 -12.97
C HIS A 14 -39.91 3.51 -11.78
N VAL A 15 -38.64 3.16 -12.04
CA VAL A 15 -37.70 2.63 -11.05
C VAL A 15 -36.67 3.70 -10.68
N THR A 16 -36.53 3.97 -9.39
CA THR A 16 -35.51 4.86 -8.87
C THR A 16 -34.64 4.11 -7.86
N VAL A 17 -33.31 4.19 -8.02
CA VAL A 17 -32.33 3.69 -7.05
C VAL A 17 -31.67 4.87 -6.38
N THR A 18 -31.81 4.94 -5.04
CA THR A 18 -31.35 6.08 -4.25
C THR A 18 -30.83 5.66 -2.88
N GLY A 19 -30.15 6.55 -2.16
CA GLY A 19 -29.75 6.30 -0.79
C GLY A 19 -30.88 6.65 0.21
N ARG A 20 -30.97 5.94 1.32
CA ARG A 20 -31.96 6.14 2.40
C ARG A 20 -32.13 7.60 2.83
N ALA A 21 -31.04 8.38 2.88
CA ALA A 21 -31.06 9.80 3.29
C ALA A 21 -31.88 10.71 2.36
N ARG A 22 -32.26 10.26 1.17
CA ARG A 22 -33.04 11.03 0.18
C ARG A 22 -34.51 10.66 0.13
N LEU A 23 -34.90 9.66 0.86
CA LEU A 23 -36.30 9.30 1.00
C LEU A 23 -37.04 10.27 1.91
N ALA A 24 -38.34 10.45 1.68
CA ALA A 24 -39.19 11.16 2.59
C ALA A 24 -39.31 10.41 3.94
N ASP A 25 -39.64 11.12 5.02
CA ASP A 25 -39.65 10.52 6.36
C ASP A 25 -40.62 9.35 6.52
N HIS A 26 -41.76 9.39 5.79
CA HIS A 26 -42.71 8.29 5.80
C HIS A 26 -42.17 7.04 5.10
N GLU A 27 -41.42 7.23 4.00
CA GLU A 27 -40.79 6.13 3.26
C GLU A 27 -39.65 5.48 4.07
N ARG A 28 -38.86 6.31 4.79
CA ARG A 28 -37.79 5.81 5.68
C ARG A 28 -38.32 4.91 6.79
N ARG A 29 -39.51 5.23 7.33
CA ARG A 29 -40.15 4.43 8.40
C ARG A 29 -40.60 3.06 7.93
N MET A 30 -40.79 2.87 6.63
CA MET A 30 -41.15 1.58 6.03
C MET A 30 -39.95 0.64 5.88
N LEU A 31 -38.73 1.16 5.96
CA LEU A 31 -37.51 0.39 5.79
C LEU A 31 -37.06 -0.26 7.10
N PRO A 32 -36.41 -1.43 7.04
CA PRO A 32 -35.76 -2.05 8.19
C PRO A 32 -34.74 -1.08 8.85
N PRO A 33 -34.37 -1.32 10.11
CA PRO A 33 -33.32 -0.53 10.79
C PRO A 33 -32.05 -0.41 9.93
N GLU A 34 -31.35 0.72 10.08
CA GLU A 34 -30.05 0.93 9.39
C GLU A 34 -29.08 -0.17 9.78
N PHE A 35 -28.40 -0.67 8.77
CA PHE A 35 -27.37 -1.70 8.92
C PHE A 35 -25.99 -1.08 8.62
N ALA A 36 -24.93 -1.61 9.23
CA ALA A 36 -23.56 -1.27 8.84
C ALA A 36 -23.31 -1.75 7.42
N GLY A 37 -22.99 -0.80 6.51
CA GLY A 37 -22.76 -1.08 5.09
C GLY A 37 -23.38 -0.02 4.18
N LEU A 38 -23.10 -0.10 2.89
CA LEU A 38 -23.73 0.72 1.86
C LEU A 38 -25.12 0.16 1.56
N GLU A 39 -26.13 1.01 1.61
CA GLU A 39 -27.50 0.66 1.28
C GLU A 39 -28.00 1.48 0.10
N CYS A 40 -28.65 0.81 -0.85
CA CYS A 40 -29.44 1.42 -1.89
C CYS A 40 -30.89 1.00 -1.76
N VAL A 41 -31.81 1.95 -1.80
CA VAL A 41 -33.24 1.70 -1.79
C VAL A 41 -33.75 1.74 -3.23
N VAL A 42 -34.46 0.70 -3.60
CA VAL A 42 -35.19 0.63 -4.86
C VAL A 42 -36.61 1.11 -4.62
N VAL A 43 -37.00 2.17 -5.30
CA VAL A 43 -38.34 2.74 -5.27
C VAL A 43 -39.00 2.47 -6.61
N ILE A 44 -40.20 1.90 -6.59
CA ILE A 44 -41.00 1.61 -7.80
C ILE A 44 -42.28 2.44 -7.70
N ASN A 45 -42.54 3.26 -8.72
CA ASN A 45 -43.69 4.15 -8.80
C ASN A 45 -43.91 4.98 -7.51
N GLY A 46 -42.82 5.48 -6.92
CA GLY A 46 -42.84 6.31 -5.71
C GLY A 46 -42.98 5.51 -4.40
N THR A 47 -42.97 4.16 -4.43
CA THR A 47 -43.07 3.35 -3.21
C THR A 47 -41.79 2.53 -3.03
N PRO A 48 -41.18 2.51 -1.80
CA PRO A 48 -40.04 1.64 -1.51
C PRO A 48 -40.40 0.17 -1.74
N ALA A 49 -39.74 -0.46 -2.70
CA ALA A 49 -40.00 -1.84 -3.13
C ALA A 49 -38.91 -2.82 -2.68
N GLY A 50 -37.69 -2.32 -2.43
CA GLY A 50 -36.58 -3.19 -2.04
C GLY A 50 -35.41 -2.44 -1.45
N LEU A 51 -34.57 -3.16 -0.72
CA LEU A 51 -33.33 -2.67 -0.13
C LEU A 51 -32.17 -3.56 -0.59
N ILE A 52 -31.21 -2.98 -1.26
CA ILE A 52 -29.99 -3.66 -1.67
C ILE A 52 -28.89 -3.23 -0.69
N ARG A 53 -28.29 -4.19 -0.03
CA ARG A 53 -27.18 -3.98 0.91
C ARG A 53 -25.88 -4.43 0.27
N PHE A 54 -24.90 -3.57 0.32
CA PHE A 54 -23.54 -3.88 -0.11
C PHE A 54 -22.64 -3.88 1.13
N ARG A 55 -21.76 -4.85 1.17
CA ARG A 55 -20.75 -4.93 2.20
C ARG A 55 -19.41 -5.08 1.53
N ASP A 56 -18.46 -4.22 1.89
CA ASP A 56 -17.09 -4.38 1.45
C ASP A 56 -16.51 -5.61 2.13
N VAL A 57 -15.87 -6.45 1.32
CA VAL A 57 -15.21 -7.66 1.78
C VAL A 57 -13.71 -7.47 1.65
N ALA A 58 -12.98 -7.74 2.73
CA ALA A 58 -11.52 -7.76 2.67
C ALA A 58 -11.07 -8.76 1.59
N ARG A 59 -10.00 -8.44 0.89
CA ARG A 59 -9.36 -9.38 -0.04
C ARG A 59 -8.94 -10.63 0.72
N ALA A 60 -8.98 -11.79 0.08
CA ALA A 60 -8.72 -13.07 0.72
C ALA A 60 -7.32 -13.15 1.36
N ASP A 61 -6.35 -12.46 0.79
CA ASP A 61 -4.95 -12.41 1.22
C ASP A 61 -4.66 -11.33 2.29
N SER A 62 -5.61 -10.41 2.55
CA SER A 62 -5.37 -9.24 3.42
C SER A 62 -5.00 -9.61 4.86
N GLY A 63 -5.70 -10.58 5.44
CA GLY A 63 -5.44 -11.02 6.81
C GLY A 63 -4.06 -11.66 6.96
N ALA A 64 -3.71 -12.57 6.03
CA ALA A 64 -2.41 -13.22 6.00
C ALA A 64 -1.28 -12.20 5.82
N PHE A 65 -1.44 -11.26 4.89
CA PHE A 65 -0.48 -10.18 4.65
C PHE A 65 -0.25 -9.33 5.91
N VAL A 66 -1.32 -8.85 6.57
CA VAL A 66 -1.21 -8.03 7.78
C VAL A 66 -0.51 -8.78 8.93
N GLN A 67 -0.85 -10.06 9.12
CA GLN A 67 -0.23 -10.88 10.16
C GLN A 67 1.25 -11.14 9.89
N HIS A 68 1.64 -11.27 8.62
CA HIS A 68 3.01 -11.49 8.17
C HIS A 68 3.92 -10.26 8.37
N LEU A 69 3.41 -9.04 8.17
CA LEU A 69 4.21 -7.81 8.20
C LEU A 69 4.97 -7.58 9.50
N ARG A 70 4.40 -7.89 10.66
CA ARG A 70 5.04 -7.66 11.97
C ARG A 70 6.28 -8.52 12.21
N PRO A 71 6.21 -9.86 12.09
CA PRO A 71 7.36 -10.71 12.37
C PRO A 71 8.45 -10.62 11.30
N GLN A 72 8.08 -10.56 10.03
CA GLN A 72 9.05 -10.68 8.93
C GLN A 72 9.64 -9.33 8.50
N HIS A 73 8.82 -8.29 8.45
CA HIS A 73 9.27 -6.97 7.98
C HIS A 73 9.51 -5.96 9.12
N HIS A 74 9.41 -6.39 10.37
CA HIS A 74 9.62 -5.56 11.57
C HIS A 74 8.74 -4.30 11.61
N ILE A 75 7.54 -4.37 11.04
CA ILE A 75 6.56 -3.28 11.08
C ILE A 75 6.02 -3.13 12.50
N ARG A 76 6.31 -1.99 13.14
CA ARG A 76 5.91 -1.73 14.53
C ARG A 76 4.46 -1.32 14.66
N ARG A 77 3.98 -0.50 13.73
CA ARG A 77 2.65 0.07 13.75
C ARG A 77 1.98 -0.11 12.38
N MET A 78 0.76 -0.60 12.39
CA MET A 78 -0.10 -0.68 11.20
C MET A 78 -1.36 0.09 11.47
N VAL A 79 -1.76 0.91 10.51
CA VAL A 79 -2.88 1.84 10.64
C VAL A 79 -3.78 1.68 9.42
N LEU A 80 -5.07 1.56 9.66
CA LEU A 80 -6.10 1.61 8.61
C LEU A 80 -6.72 3.01 8.58
N VAL A 81 -6.57 3.71 7.46
CA VAL A 81 -7.11 5.06 7.27
C VAL A 81 -8.10 5.05 6.12
N SER A 82 -9.36 5.37 6.39
CA SER A 82 -10.41 5.41 5.37
C SER A 82 -11.31 6.63 5.50
N GLY A 83 -11.90 7.05 4.37
CA GLY A 83 -12.98 8.04 4.33
C GLY A 83 -14.37 7.45 4.61
N ASP A 84 -14.48 6.14 4.79
CA ASP A 84 -15.72 5.44 5.03
C ASP A 84 -16.20 5.58 6.48
N ARG A 85 -17.43 5.07 6.74
CA ARG A 85 -18.05 5.16 8.06
C ARG A 85 -17.33 4.26 9.06
N GLU A 86 -17.38 4.64 10.32
CA GLU A 86 -16.75 3.91 11.42
C GLU A 86 -17.08 2.42 11.44
N ALA A 87 -18.37 2.06 11.31
CA ALA A 87 -18.80 0.66 11.37
C ALA A 87 -18.19 -0.20 10.27
N GLU A 88 -18.02 0.34 9.06
CA GLU A 88 -17.42 -0.36 7.92
C GLU A 88 -15.92 -0.54 8.11
N VAL A 89 -15.24 0.54 8.52
CA VAL A 89 -13.79 0.53 8.71
C VAL A 89 -13.38 -0.36 9.88
N ARG A 90 -14.13 -0.34 10.99
CA ARG A 90 -13.89 -1.23 12.14
C ARG A 90 -14.09 -2.70 11.78
N TYR A 91 -15.17 -3.02 11.07
CA TYR A 91 -15.39 -4.38 10.60
C TYR A 91 -14.25 -4.89 9.71
N LEU A 92 -13.78 -4.06 8.77
CA LEU A 92 -12.66 -4.40 7.92
C LEU A 92 -11.38 -4.60 8.74
N ALA A 93 -11.10 -3.68 9.66
CA ALA A 93 -9.94 -3.72 10.54
C ALA A 93 -9.91 -4.99 11.42
N GLU A 94 -11.04 -5.36 12.02
CA GLU A 94 -11.20 -6.60 12.78
C GLU A 94 -10.94 -7.83 11.90
N THR A 95 -11.47 -7.83 10.68
CA THR A 95 -11.30 -8.95 9.73
C THR A 95 -9.84 -9.16 9.35
N VAL A 96 -9.06 -8.09 9.17
CA VAL A 96 -7.65 -8.16 8.77
C VAL A 96 -6.68 -8.14 9.94
N GLY A 97 -7.13 -7.87 11.17
CA GLY A 97 -6.31 -7.86 12.38
C GLY A 97 -5.56 -6.55 12.63
N ILE A 98 -6.09 -5.41 12.15
CA ILE A 98 -5.55 -4.07 12.43
C ILE A 98 -6.34 -3.44 13.58
N THR A 99 -5.64 -2.93 14.59
CA THR A 99 -6.25 -2.31 15.78
C THR A 99 -6.28 -0.79 15.74
N ASP A 100 -5.36 -0.17 15.00
CA ASP A 100 -5.24 1.29 14.91
C ASP A 100 -6.01 1.79 13.69
N VAL A 101 -7.12 2.50 13.92
CA VAL A 101 -8.12 2.78 12.88
C VAL A 101 -8.51 4.24 12.87
N TYR A 102 -8.48 4.87 11.71
CA TYR A 102 -9.00 6.21 11.46
C TYR A 102 -10.09 6.15 10.38
N PHE A 103 -11.30 6.49 10.75
CA PHE A 103 -12.48 6.48 9.87
C PHE A 103 -12.96 7.88 9.54
N ALA A 104 -13.82 8.02 8.54
CA ALA A 104 -14.41 9.26 8.06
C ALA A 104 -13.38 10.37 7.75
N GLN A 105 -12.16 9.99 7.33
CA GLN A 105 -11.07 10.91 7.07
C GLN A 105 -11.22 11.58 5.69
N SER A 106 -11.10 12.91 5.67
CA SER A 106 -10.94 13.64 4.40
C SER A 106 -9.56 13.39 3.80
N PRO A 107 -9.35 13.67 2.50
CA PRO A 107 -8.02 13.57 1.89
C PRO A 107 -6.96 14.38 2.64
N GLU A 108 -7.30 15.58 3.12
CA GLU A 108 -6.40 16.46 3.88
C GLU A 108 -6.04 15.85 5.24
N GLN A 109 -7.03 15.28 5.94
CA GLN A 109 -6.80 14.59 7.22
C GLN A 109 -5.91 13.35 7.05
N LYS A 110 -6.07 12.59 5.96
CA LYS A 110 -5.17 11.49 5.63
C LYS A 110 -3.73 11.96 5.48
N VAL A 111 -3.51 13.08 4.77
CA VAL A 111 -2.17 13.67 4.59
C VAL A 111 -1.56 14.05 5.94
N GLU A 112 -2.32 14.69 6.82
CA GLU A 112 -1.83 15.10 8.16
C GLU A 112 -1.44 13.88 9.01
N LEU A 113 -2.27 12.83 9.01
CA LEU A 113 -1.97 11.57 9.71
C LEU A 113 -0.68 10.93 9.21
N VAL A 114 -0.50 10.88 7.88
CA VAL A 114 0.70 10.29 7.27
C VAL A 114 1.92 11.14 7.55
N ARG A 115 1.83 12.47 7.48
CA ARG A 115 2.93 13.39 7.83
C ARG A 115 3.36 13.22 9.28
N GLY A 116 2.40 13.14 10.20
CA GLY A 116 2.68 12.90 11.61
C GLY A 116 3.43 11.58 11.83
N ALA A 117 2.96 10.50 11.22
CA ALA A 117 3.63 9.21 11.28
C ALA A 117 5.04 9.23 10.66
N THR A 118 5.21 9.95 9.53
CA THR A 118 6.49 10.06 8.82
C THR A 118 7.52 10.89 9.61
N ALA A 119 7.06 11.84 10.40
CA ALA A 119 7.93 12.60 11.30
C ALA A 119 8.47 11.74 12.46
N GLU A 120 7.72 10.72 12.88
CA GLU A 120 8.14 9.82 13.96
C GLU A 120 9.04 8.68 13.46
N ALA A 121 8.74 8.11 12.28
CA ALA A 121 9.47 6.97 11.71
C ALA A 121 9.24 6.86 10.19
N PRO A 122 10.12 6.14 9.45
CA PRO A 122 9.86 5.80 8.06
C PRO A 122 8.52 5.10 7.89
N THR A 123 7.69 5.60 6.97
CA THR A 123 6.33 5.11 6.71
C THR A 123 6.20 4.54 5.31
N LEU A 124 5.42 3.48 5.21
CA LEU A 124 4.93 2.92 3.95
C LEU A 124 3.43 3.18 3.87
N PHE A 125 2.97 3.85 2.82
CA PHE A 125 1.57 4.06 2.53
C PHE A 125 1.15 3.21 1.32
N VAL A 126 0.10 2.43 1.47
CA VAL A 126 -0.46 1.60 0.39
C VAL A 126 -1.88 2.07 0.12
N GLY A 127 -2.18 2.43 -1.11
CA GLY A 127 -3.51 2.90 -1.51
C GLY A 127 -3.79 2.63 -2.98
N ASP A 128 -5.05 2.73 -3.38
CA ASP A 128 -5.51 2.42 -4.75
C ASP A 128 -6.22 3.59 -5.44
N GLY A 129 -6.51 4.65 -4.69
CA GLY A 129 -7.34 5.76 -5.14
C GLY A 129 -6.59 7.02 -5.53
N LEU A 130 -7.18 7.77 -6.48
CA LEU A 130 -6.72 9.10 -6.86
C LEU A 130 -6.67 10.06 -5.65
N ASN A 131 -7.60 9.88 -4.71
CA ASN A 131 -7.68 10.68 -3.49
C ASN A 131 -6.55 10.39 -2.48
N ASP A 132 -5.83 9.29 -2.66
CA ASP A 132 -4.73 8.87 -1.79
C ASP A 132 -3.36 9.37 -2.28
N ALA A 133 -3.27 9.91 -3.51
CA ALA A 133 -2.03 10.42 -4.08
C ALA A 133 -1.33 11.45 -3.17
N PRO A 134 -1.99 12.45 -2.56
CA PRO A 134 -1.34 13.37 -1.64
C PRO A 134 -0.81 12.71 -0.37
N ALA A 135 -1.49 11.68 0.14
CA ALA A 135 -1.04 10.91 1.30
C ALA A 135 0.17 10.01 0.94
N MET A 136 0.19 9.43 -0.27
CA MET A 136 1.35 8.69 -0.78
C MET A 136 2.61 9.56 -0.84
N LEU A 137 2.48 10.80 -1.34
CA LEU A 137 3.58 11.78 -1.38
C LEU A 137 4.05 12.22 0.01
N ALA A 138 3.19 12.15 1.02
CA ALA A 138 3.53 12.50 2.40
C ALA A 138 4.25 11.38 3.15
N ALA A 139 4.17 10.16 2.66
CA ALA A 139 4.85 8.99 3.23
C ALA A 139 6.33 8.93 2.80
N THR A 140 7.15 8.16 3.52
CA THR A 140 8.52 7.86 3.09
C THR A 140 8.51 7.07 1.77
N VAL A 141 7.58 6.11 1.64
CA VAL A 141 7.34 5.36 0.41
C VAL A 141 5.85 5.20 0.21
N GLY A 142 5.33 5.64 -0.93
CA GLY A 142 3.97 5.38 -1.38
C GLY A 142 3.93 4.21 -2.35
N ILE A 143 2.98 3.30 -2.19
CA ILE A 143 2.70 2.21 -3.12
C ILE A 143 1.28 2.35 -3.65
N ALA A 144 1.15 2.43 -4.97
CA ALA A 144 -0.13 2.43 -5.64
C ALA A 144 -0.54 1.01 -6.05
N LEU A 145 -1.78 0.62 -5.74
CA LEU A 145 -2.36 -0.66 -6.15
C LEU A 145 -3.27 -0.46 -7.36
N GLY A 146 -3.03 -1.23 -8.44
CA GLY A 146 -3.86 -1.24 -9.64
C GLY A 146 -3.40 -0.26 -10.72
N GLN A 147 -3.94 -0.46 -11.94
CA GLN A 147 -3.51 0.26 -13.15
C GLN A 147 -4.24 1.59 -13.39
N ASN A 148 -5.13 2.02 -12.50
CA ASN A 148 -6.26 2.86 -12.90
C ASN A 148 -5.99 4.37 -12.96
N ASN A 149 -4.79 4.88 -12.60
CA ASN A 149 -4.56 6.32 -12.65
C ASN A 149 -3.09 6.72 -12.82
N ALA A 150 -2.79 7.41 -13.91
CA ALA A 150 -1.48 8.01 -14.14
C ALA A 150 -1.04 8.94 -12.99
N VAL A 151 -1.98 9.71 -12.41
CA VAL A 151 -1.70 10.62 -11.29
C VAL A 151 -1.29 9.87 -10.02
N THR A 152 -1.94 8.75 -9.71
CA THR A 152 -1.59 7.92 -8.56
C THR A 152 -0.24 7.25 -8.77
N ALA A 153 0.05 6.81 -10.00
CA ALA A 153 1.34 6.23 -10.36
C ALA A 153 2.48 7.25 -10.28
N GLU A 154 2.24 8.51 -10.64
CA GLU A 154 3.23 9.59 -10.54
C GLU A 154 3.54 9.98 -9.08
N ALA A 155 2.55 9.86 -8.19
CA ALA A 155 2.70 10.14 -6.76
C ALA A 155 3.34 8.97 -5.98
N ALA A 156 3.34 7.77 -6.55
CA ALA A 156 3.84 6.57 -5.88
C ALA A 156 5.32 6.32 -6.16
N GLY A 157 6.03 5.83 -5.15
CA GLY A 157 7.40 5.31 -5.30
C GLY A 157 7.43 3.94 -6.00
N ALA A 158 6.33 3.21 -5.97
CA ALA A 158 6.14 1.94 -6.67
C ALA A 158 4.66 1.73 -7.05
N VAL A 159 4.43 1.00 -8.15
CA VAL A 159 3.08 0.66 -8.63
C VAL A 159 2.96 -0.85 -8.76
N VAL A 160 1.96 -1.41 -8.11
CA VAL A 160 1.59 -2.83 -8.19
C VAL A 160 0.42 -2.98 -9.14
N LEU A 161 0.69 -3.48 -10.35
CA LEU A 161 -0.27 -3.45 -11.48
C LEU A 161 -1.49 -4.35 -11.30
N ASP A 162 -1.35 -5.50 -10.66
CA ASP A 162 -2.44 -6.45 -10.42
C ASP A 162 -3.24 -6.16 -9.14
N GLY A 163 -2.78 -5.17 -8.36
CA GLY A 163 -3.42 -4.77 -7.10
C GLY A 163 -3.36 -5.83 -5.99
N SER A 164 -2.53 -6.85 -6.11
CA SER A 164 -2.35 -7.90 -5.10
C SER A 164 -1.44 -7.45 -3.97
N LEU A 165 -1.79 -7.79 -2.73
CA LEU A 165 -0.96 -7.52 -1.55
C LEU A 165 0.28 -8.43 -1.50
N SER A 166 0.23 -9.62 -2.11
CA SER A 166 1.40 -10.49 -2.24
C SER A 166 2.50 -9.84 -3.08
N ARG A 167 2.16 -9.01 -4.06
CA ARG A 167 3.15 -8.25 -4.83
C ARG A 167 3.78 -7.11 -4.03
N VAL A 168 3.07 -6.57 -3.05
CA VAL A 168 3.66 -5.60 -2.10
C VAL A 168 4.73 -6.30 -1.25
N ASP A 169 4.45 -7.51 -0.80
CA ASP A 169 5.41 -8.33 -0.07
C ASP A 169 6.65 -8.68 -0.92
N GLU A 170 6.45 -9.14 -2.14
CA GLU A 170 7.56 -9.36 -3.10
C GLU A 170 8.43 -8.11 -3.26
N LEU A 171 7.81 -6.94 -3.43
CA LEU A 171 8.54 -5.67 -3.55
C LEU A 171 9.39 -5.40 -2.31
N MET A 172 8.86 -5.65 -1.11
CA MET A 172 9.60 -5.46 0.14
C MET A 172 10.80 -6.42 0.23
N HIS A 173 10.62 -7.69 -0.12
CA HIS A 173 11.71 -8.69 -0.16
C HIS A 173 12.79 -8.33 -1.18
N ILE A 174 12.40 -7.92 -2.40
CA ILE A 174 13.33 -7.47 -3.44
C ILE A 174 14.11 -6.25 -2.98
N ALA A 175 13.43 -5.25 -2.39
CA ALA A 175 14.06 -4.03 -1.90
C ALA A 175 15.09 -4.31 -0.78
N LEU A 176 14.73 -5.14 0.20
CA LEU A 176 15.61 -5.53 1.29
C LEU A 176 16.85 -6.30 0.78
N ARG A 177 16.65 -7.22 -0.15
CA ARG A 177 17.74 -7.97 -0.78
C ARG A 177 18.67 -7.05 -1.57
N THR A 178 18.11 -6.20 -2.43
CA THR A 178 18.89 -5.25 -3.25
C THR A 178 19.72 -4.33 -2.34
N ARG A 179 19.13 -3.77 -1.29
CA ARG A 179 19.84 -2.97 -0.31
C ARG A 179 21.00 -3.74 0.34
N ARG A 180 20.76 -5.01 0.75
CA ARG A 180 21.80 -5.84 1.37
C ARG A 180 22.95 -6.10 0.41
N VAL A 181 22.67 -6.48 -0.83
CA VAL A 181 23.70 -6.73 -1.85
C VAL A 181 24.48 -5.46 -2.18
N ALA A 182 23.78 -4.32 -2.34
CA ALA A 182 24.42 -3.03 -2.60
C ALA A 182 25.37 -2.62 -1.45
N LEU A 183 24.92 -2.75 -0.21
CA LEU A 183 25.77 -2.44 0.95
C LEU A 183 26.96 -3.40 1.08
N GLN A 184 26.78 -4.69 0.82
CA GLN A 184 27.88 -5.65 0.80
C GLN A 184 28.93 -5.29 -0.24
N SER A 185 28.52 -4.93 -1.46
CA SER A 185 29.45 -4.54 -2.53
C SER A 185 30.17 -3.22 -2.19
N ALA A 186 29.44 -2.19 -1.78
CA ALA A 186 30.00 -0.88 -1.48
C ALA A 186 30.95 -0.92 -0.26
N VAL A 187 30.47 -1.42 0.87
CA VAL A 187 31.25 -1.47 2.11
C VAL A 187 32.39 -2.46 2.00
N GLY A 188 32.13 -3.64 1.40
CA GLY A 188 33.16 -4.65 1.18
C GLY A 188 34.28 -4.17 0.31
N GLY A 189 33.95 -3.53 -0.84
CA GLY A 189 34.94 -2.90 -1.72
C GLY A 189 35.75 -1.82 -1.01
N MET A 190 35.10 -0.90 -0.27
CA MET A 190 35.80 0.13 0.50
C MET A 190 36.76 -0.44 1.53
N VAL A 191 36.33 -1.42 2.32
CA VAL A 191 37.18 -2.05 3.35
C VAL A 191 38.40 -2.69 2.71
N LEU A 192 38.22 -3.46 1.63
CA LEU A 192 39.33 -4.09 0.91
C LEU A 192 40.30 -3.06 0.33
N SER A 193 39.79 -1.97 -0.27
CA SER A 193 40.63 -0.88 -0.78
C SER A 193 41.40 -0.18 0.31
N MET A 194 40.78 0.09 1.47
CA MET A 194 41.47 0.67 2.63
C MET A 194 42.58 -0.25 3.16
N MET A 195 42.34 -1.55 3.21
CA MET A 195 43.38 -2.51 3.59
C MET A 195 44.55 -2.51 2.60
N GLY A 196 44.25 -2.49 1.29
CA GLY A 196 45.25 -2.36 0.23
C GLY A 196 46.09 -1.09 0.35
N MET A 197 45.48 0.05 0.64
CA MET A 197 46.18 1.31 0.93
C MET A 197 47.08 1.21 2.17
N GLY A 198 46.63 0.54 3.22
CA GLY A 198 47.45 0.29 4.43
C GLY A 198 48.73 -0.52 4.10
N PHE A 199 48.63 -1.55 3.29
CA PHE A 199 49.77 -2.33 2.84
C PHE A 199 50.72 -1.52 1.94
N ALA A 200 50.18 -0.64 1.07
CA ALA A 200 50.96 0.23 0.23
C ALA A 200 51.77 1.25 1.06
N VAL A 201 51.15 1.88 2.09
CA VAL A 201 51.80 2.81 3.00
C VAL A 201 52.91 2.12 3.80
N ALA A 202 52.71 0.86 4.20
CA ALA A 202 53.73 0.04 4.86
C ALA A 202 54.86 -0.40 3.94
N GLY A 203 54.84 -0.05 2.64
CA GLY A 203 55.87 -0.44 1.67
C GLY A 203 55.80 -1.90 1.23
N LEU A 204 54.72 -2.61 1.61
CA LEU A 204 54.52 -4.03 1.30
C LEU A 204 53.87 -4.29 -0.07
N LEU A 205 53.31 -3.25 -0.70
CA LEU A 205 52.56 -3.34 -1.95
C LEU A 205 53.19 -2.44 -3.03
N PRO A 206 53.89 -2.95 -4.03
CA PRO A 206 54.40 -2.17 -5.15
C PRO A 206 53.28 -1.54 -5.97
N PRO A 207 53.47 -0.36 -6.60
CA PRO A 207 52.41 0.37 -7.32
C PRO A 207 51.67 -0.44 -8.36
N LEU A 208 52.39 -1.24 -9.17
CA LEU A 208 51.75 -2.10 -10.17
C LEU A 208 50.86 -3.18 -9.55
N ALA A 209 51.33 -3.83 -8.49
CA ALA A 209 50.55 -4.86 -7.80
C ALA A 209 49.32 -4.22 -7.10
N GLY A 210 49.46 -3.00 -6.57
CA GLY A 210 48.35 -2.22 -5.99
C GLY A 210 47.27 -1.90 -7.03
N ALA A 211 47.66 -1.48 -8.23
CA ALA A 211 46.72 -1.20 -9.31
C ALA A 211 45.96 -2.46 -9.74
N ILE A 212 46.65 -3.60 -9.91
CA ILE A 212 46.01 -4.89 -10.26
C ILE A 212 45.06 -5.33 -9.11
N LEU A 213 45.47 -5.20 -7.85
CA LEU A 213 44.62 -5.55 -6.71
C LEU A 213 43.35 -4.73 -6.70
N GLN A 214 43.44 -3.41 -6.94
CA GLN A 214 42.28 -2.53 -7.00
C GLN A 214 41.30 -2.96 -8.09
N GLU A 215 41.80 -3.25 -9.29
CA GLU A 215 40.97 -3.72 -10.40
C GLU A 215 40.23 -5.03 -10.05
N VAL A 216 40.90 -5.96 -9.37
CA VAL A 216 40.29 -7.21 -8.91
C VAL A 216 39.20 -6.95 -7.88
N ILE A 217 39.38 -5.99 -6.94
CA ILE A 217 38.40 -5.59 -5.95
C ILE A 217 37.18 -5.01 -6.66
N ASP A 218 37.37 -4.11 -7.62
CA ASP A 218 36.29 -3.46 -8.36
C ASP A 218 35.46 -4.47 -9.16
N VAL A 219 36.13 -5.39 -9.88
CA VAL A 219 35.44 -6.48 -10.59
C VAL A 219 34.66 -7.37 -9.62
N ALA A 220 35.25 -7.73 -8.50
CA ALA A 220 34.57 -8.56 -7.50
C ALA A 220 33.33 -7.85 -6.91
N ALA A 221 33.42 -6.53 -6.66
CA ALA A 221 32.30 -5.73 -6.18
C ALA A 221 31.16 -5.68 -7.22
N VAL A 222 31.49 -5.50 -8.50
CA VAL A 222 30.51 -5.50 -9.61
C VAL A 222 29.85 -6.88 -9.74
N VAL A 223 30.63 -7.96 -9.75
CA VAL A 223 30.11 -9.34 -9.83
C VAL A 223 29.18 -9.64 -8.64
N ASN A 224 29.54 -9.19 -7.42
CA ASN A 224 28.64 -9.34 -6.29
C ASN A 224 27.36 -8.51 -6.45
N ALA A 225 27.45 -7.28 -6.97
CA ALA A 225 26.29 -6.42 -7.21
C ALA A 225 25.33 -7.03 -8.25
N LEU A 226 25.83 -7.71 -9.28
CA LEU A 226 25.00 -8.40 -10.28
C LEU A 226 24.08 -9.48 -9.68
N ARG A 227 24.37 -9.98 -8.47
CA ARG A 227 23.47 -10.90 -7.75
C ARG A 227 22.11 -10.28 -7.44
N ALA A 228 22.01 -8.96 -7.42
CA ALA A 228 20.72 -8.29 -7.25
C ALA A 228 19.79 -8.44 -8.47
N ALA A 229 20.35 -8.65 -9.66
CA ALA A 229 19.60 -8.83 -10.91
C ALA A 229 18.95 -10.22 -11.06
N PHE A 230 19.39 -11.21 -10.28
CA PHE A 230 18.80 -12.54 -10.32
C PHE A 230 17.60 -12.65 -9.40
N GLU A 231 16.55 -13.32 -9.84
CA GLU A 231 15.36 -13.56 -9.02
C GLU A 231 15.69 -14.30 -7.71
N PRO A 232 15.12 -13.89 -6.58
CA PRO A 232 15.21 -14.65 -5.35
C PRO A 232 14.41 -15.96 -5.48
N ARG A 233 14.84 -17.00 -4.76
CA ARG A 233 14.15 -18.31 -4.78
C ARG A 233 12.76 -18.27 -4.14
N THR A 234 12.53 -17.36 -3.23
CA THR A 234 11.23 -17.10 -2.59
C THR A 234 10.90 -15.64 -2.79
N LEU A 235 9.76 -15.37 -3.44
CA LEU A 235 9.27 -14.02 -3.71
C LEU A 235 8.28 -13.57 -2.63
N THR A 236 7.50 -14.50 -2.09
CA THR A 236 6.57 -14.29 -0.96
C THR A 236 6.74 -15.41 0.05
N ASP A 237 6.43 -15.17 1.30
CA ASP A 237 6.53 -16.13 2.41
C ASP A 237 5.25 -16.20 3.27
N PHE A 238 4.07 -15.82 2.68
CA PHE A 238 2.75 -16.02 3.27
C PHE A 238 1.73 -16.57 2.26
#